data_50911f425273e9855f0cb862cbba4315
#
_entry.id   50911f425273e9855f0cb862cbba4315
#
_cell.length_a   1.000
_cell.length_b   1.000
_cell.length_c   1.000
_cell.angle_alpha   90.00
_cell.angle_beta   90.00
_cell.angle_gamma   90.00
#
_symmetry.space_group_name_H-M   'P 1'
#
loop_
_entity.id
_entity.type
_entity.pdbx_description
1 polymer ?
#
loop_
_entity_poly.entity_id
_entity_poly.type
_entity_poly.pdbx_seq_one_letter_code
_entity_poly.pdbx_strand_id
1 'polypeptide(L)'
;MHDPINPSHYTSGTVECIDAIEASMSPEAFKGFLKGNVQKYVWRYEAKGGVESLQKAQWYLNRLIATIQREYASKTALYEAVKEMETMEESTNYDPDDYMASGCPDGFCPLPGIRQGPSEPMFQPVN
;
A
#
# COMPACT_ATOMS: atom_id res chain seq x y z
N MET A 1 -30.72 26.61 -5.91
CA MET A 1 -30.29 26.55 -4.49
C MET A 1 -28.77 26.48 -4.46
N HIS A 2 -28.15 27.35 -3.70
CA HIS A 2 -26.69 27.33 -3.51
C HIS A 2 -26.37 26.30 -2.41
N ASP A 3 -25.73 25.18 -2.79
CA ASP A 3 -25.23 24.20 -1.81
C ASP A 3 -23.91 24.73 -1.21
N PRO A 4 -23.86 25.11 0.08
CA PRO A 4 -22.68 25.66 0.67
C PRO A 4 -21.59 24.62 0.97
N ILE A 5 -21.90 23.32 0.83
CA ILE A 5 -20.98 22.22 1.10
C ILE A 5 -20.33 21.74 -0.21
N ASN A 6 -21.12 21.65 -1.29
CA ASN A 6 -20.65 21.26 -2.63
C ASN A 6 -20.95 22.36 -3.68
N PRO A 7 -20.29 23.51 -3.63
CA PRO A 7 -20.48 24.57 -4.60
C PRO A 7 -20.02 24.12 -5.99
N SER A 8 -20.77 24.49 -7.04
CA SER A 8 -20.55 24.06 -8.42
C SER A 8 -19.15 24.34 -8.99
N HIS A 9 -18.44 25.32 -8.45
CA HIS A 9 -17.08 25.64 -8.90
C HIS A 9 -16.02 24.61 -8.46
N TYR A 10 -16.34 23.72 -7.51
CA TYR A 10 -15.45 22.58 -7.17
C TYR A 10 -15.70 21.34 -8.03
N THR A 11 -16.83 21.29 -8.75
CA THR A 11 -17.26 20.16 -9.59
C THR A 11 -17.43 20.55 -11.07
N SER A 12 -16.81 21.66 -11.50
CA SER A 12 -16.97 22.19 -12.87
C SER A 12 -16.24 21.37 -13.95
N GLY A 13 -15.45 20.36 -13.58
CA GLY A 13 -14.71 19.48 -14.48
C GLY A 13 -15.04 18.00 -14.27
N THR A 14 -14.30 17.14 -14.93
CA THR A 14 -14.37 15.67 -14.75
C THR A 14 -13.69 15.18 -13.47
N VAL A 15 -12.91 16.04 -12.80
CA VAL A 15 -12.18 15.74 -11.58
C VAL A 15 -12.62 16.73 -10.50
N GLU A 16 -13.02 16.24 -9.35
CA GLU A 16 -13.31 17.11 -8.19
C GLU A 16 -12.03 17.75 -7.65
N CYS A 17 -12.15 18.99 -7.14
CA CYS A 17 -11.02 19.71 -6.56
C CYS A 17 -10.30 18.91 -5.47
N ILE A 18 -11.06 18.19 -4.63
CA ILE A 18 -10.48 17.37 -3.55
C ILE A 18 -9.67 16.19 -4.08
N ASP A 19 -10.06 15.59 -5.20
CA ASP A 19 -9.32 14.48 -5.82
C ASP A 19 -8.02 14.97 -6.47
N ALA A 20 -8.05 16.17 -7.06
CA ALA A 20 -6.83 16.82 -7.56
C ALA A 20 -5.85 17.15 -6.43
N ILE A 21 -6.35 17.62 -5.27
CA ILE A 21 -5.53 17.86 -4.08
C ILE A 21 -4.93 16.54 -3.57
N GLU A 22 -5.74 15.48 -3.47
CA GLU A 22 -5.27 14.13 -3.07
C GLU A 22 -4.14 13.65 -3.99
N ALA A 23 -4.32 13.75 -5.30
CA ALA A 23 -3.33 13.33 -6.29
C ALA A 23 -2.02 14.12 -6.26
N SER A 24 -2.04 15.36 -5.74
CA SER A 24 -0.87 16.23 -5.65
C SER A 24 -0.04 16.07 -4.37
N MET A 25 -0.49 15.24 -3.43
CA MET A 25 0.11 15.09 -2.10
C MET A 25 0.51 13.64 -1.80
N SER A 26 1.43 13.45 -0.84
CA SER A 26 1.62 12.12 -0.27
C SER A 26 0.40 11.73 0.59
N PRO A 27 0.14 10.41 0.80
CA PRO A 27 -0.97 9.96 1.64
C PRO A 27 -0.98 10.57 3.04
N GLU A 28 0.19 10.73 3.66
CA GLU A 28 0.34 11.34 4.99
C GLU A 28 0.00 12.83 4.97
N ALA A 29 0.47 13.55 3.94
CA ALA A 29 0.20 14.99 3.79
C ALA A 29 -1.30 15.22 3.55
N PHE A 30 -1.95 14.40 2.74
CA PHE A 30 -3.38 14.50 2.49
C PHE A 30 -4.22 14.22 3.75
N LYS A 31 -3.87 13.21 4.55
CA LYS A 31 -4.49 12.97 5.87
C LYS A 31 -4.32 14.17 6.80
N GLY A 32 -3.14 14.78 6.80
CA GLY A 32 -2.87 16.02 7.56
C GLY A 32 -3.73 17.18 7.09
N PHE A 33 -3.88 17.38 5.78
CA PHE A 33 -4.75 18.38 5.19
C PHE A 33 -6.22 18.21 5.59
N LEU A 34 -6.75 16.98 5.50
CA LEU A 34 -8.12 16.68 5.91
C LEU A 34 -8.34 16.92 7.39
N LYS A 35 -7.45 16.44 8.25
CA LYS A 35 -7.47 16.66 9.71
C LYS A 35 -7.45 18.15 10.05
N GLY A 36 -6.58 18.94 9.40
CA GLY A 36 -6.49 20.38 9.62
C GLY A 36 -7.77 21.11 9.25
N ASN A 37 -8.45 20.71 8.16
CA ASN A 37 -9.74 21.28 7.79
C ASN A 37 -10.84 20.94 8.80
N VAL A 38 -10.91 19.71 9.30
CA VAL A 38 -11.83 19.32 10.38
C VAL A 38 -11.63 20.24 11.59
N GLN A 39 -10.41 20.37 12.07
CA GLN A 39 -10.08 21.22 13.23
C GLN A 39 -10.44 22.68 13.00
N LYS A 40 -10.10 23.22 11.83
CA LYS A 40 -10.44 24.61 11.47
C LYS A 40 -11.94 24.88 11.51
N TYR A 41 -12.75 23.99 10.98
CA TYR A 41 -14.20 24.17 10.93
C TYR A 41 -14.86 23.96 12.31
N VAL A 42 -14.40 23.01 13.08
CA VAL A 42 -14.85 22.79 14.45
C VAL A 42 -14.44 23.98 15.35
N TRP A 43 -13.24 24.52 15.19
CA TRP A 43 -12.77 25.65 15.99
C TRP A 43 -13.60 26.91 15.81
N ARG A 44 -14.01 27.20 14.57
CA ARG A 44 -14.62 28.49 14.23
C ARG A 44 -16.15 28.51 14.23
N TYR A 45 -16.83 27.39 14.49
CA TYR A 45 -18.29 27.29 14.26
C TYR A 45 -19.11 28.29 15.05
N GLU A 46 -18.73 28.62 16.29
CA GLU A 46 -19.44 29.60 17.12
C GLU A 46 -19.29 31.02 16.57
N ALA A 47 -18.10 31.38 16.11
CA ALA A 47 -17.82 32.73 15.61
C ALA A 47 -18.23 32.92 14.15
N LYS A 48 -18.28 31.88 13.35
CA LYS A 48 -18.56 31.94 11.91
C LYS A 48 -19.16 30.65 11.35
N GLY A 49 -20.36 30.76 10.81
CA GLY A 49 -20.99 29.72 9.99
C GLY A 49 -21.78 28.68 10.77
N GLY A 50 -21.77 28.67 12.11
CA GLY A 50 -22.61 27.80 12.95
C GLY A 50 -22.67 26.36 12.46
N VAL A 51 -23.90 25.86 12.23
CA VAL A 51 -24.15 24.48 11.76
C VAL A 51 -23.50 24.20 10.40
N GLU A 52 -23.44 25.17 9.50
CA GLU A 52 -22.77 25.01 8.20
C GLU A 52 -21.27 24.68 8.36
N SER A 53 -20.59 25.32 9.32
CA SER A 53 -19.20 24.97 9.63
C SER A 53 -19.07 23.54 10.15
N LEU A 54 -19.98 23.08 11.01
CA LEU A 54 -19.98 21.70 11.49
C LEU A 54 -20.25 20.68 10.37
N GLN A 55 -21.13 21.00 9.44
CA GLN A 55 -21.38 20.15 8.26
C GLN A 55 -20.13 20.06 7.36
N LYS A 56 -19.41 21.17 7.18
CA LYS A 56 -18.12 21.16 6.47
C LYS A 56 -17.06 20.31 7.20
N ALA A 57 -17.00 20.40 8.52
CA ALA A 57 -16.12 19.56 9.31
C ALA A 57 -16.46 18.07 9.13
N GLN A 58 -17.75 17.73 9.16
CA GLN A 58 -18.24 16.37 8.94
C GLN A 58 -17.87 15.85 7.56
N TRP A 59 -17.99 16.66 6.52
CA TRP A 59 -17.59 16.29 5.16
C TRP A 59 -16.10 15.92 5.08
N TYR A 60 -15.22 16.74 5.64
CA TYR A 60 -13.78 16.45 5.69
C TYR A 60 -13.45 15.24 6.56
N LEU A 61 -14.18 15.03 7.65
CA LEU A 61 -14.01 13.86 8.51
C LEU A 61 -14.42 12.56 7.79
N ASN A 62 -15.53 12.57 7.07
CA ASN A 62 -15.97 11.43 6.27
C ASN A 62 -14.94 11.08 5.18
N ARG A 63 -14.36 12.09 4.50
CA ARG A 63 -13.29 11.87 3.52
C ARG A 63 -12.04 11.27 4.16
N LEU A 64 -11.66 11.72 5.35
CA LEU A 64 -10.53 11.17 6.11
C LEU A 64 -10.76 9.71 6.48
N ILE A 65 -11.95 9.36 6.97
CA ILE A 65 -12.33 7.98 7.28
C ILE A 65 -12.22 7.09 6.04
N ALA A 66 -12.80 7.51 4.92
CA ALA A 66 -12.75 6.77 3.67
C ALA A 66 -11.31 6.55 3.16
N THR A 67 -10.44 7.56 3.31
CA THR A 67 -9.03 7.47 2.95
C THR A 67 -8.31 6.41 3.79
N ILE A 68 -8.52 6.43 5.09
CA ILE A 68 -7.92 5.45 6.02
C ILE A 68 -8.45 4.04 5.76
N GLN A 69 -9.76 3.88 5.56
CA GLN A 69 -10.36 2.57 5.25
C GLN A 69 -9.78 1.96 3.97
N ARG A 70 -9.56 2.77 2.94
CA ARG A 70 -8.93 2.35 1.68
C ARG A 70 -7.49 1.88 1.88
N GLU A 71 -6.71 2.58 2.72
CA GLU A 71 -5.35 2.17 3.08
C GLU A 71 -5.33 0.83 3.84
N TYR A 72 -6.25 0.63 4.79
CA TYR A 72 -6.35 -0.63 5.52
C TYR A 72 -6.75 -1.80 4.60
N ALA A 73 -7.73 -1.61 3.74
CA ALA A 73 -8.15 -2.64 2.77
C ALA A 73 -6.99 -3.05 1.85
N SER A 74 -6.20 -2.09 1.36
CA SER A 74 -5.03 -2.37 0.52
C SER A 74 -3.94 -3.14 1.27
N LYS A 75 -3.70 -2.80 2.54
CA LYS A 75 -2.71 -3.50 3.38
C LYS A 75 -3.16 -4.92 3.71
N THR A 76 -4.43 -5.14 4.01
CA THR A 76 -4.99 -6.46 4.29
C THR A 76 -4.92 -7.35 3.06
N ALA A 77 -5.30 -6.86 1.89
CA ALA A 77 -5.21 -7.60 0.63
C ALA A 77 -3.76 -8.00 0.30
N LEU A 78 -2.79 -7.10 0.54
CA LEU A 78 -1.37 -7.40 0.35
C LEU A 78 -0.89 -8.48 1.33
N TYR A 79 -1.28 -8.39 2.60
CA TYR A 79 -0.91 -9.39 3.61
C TYR A 79 -1.47 -10.77 3.30
N GLU A 80 -2.72 -10.86 2.86
CA GLU A 80 -3.35 -12.12 2.44
C GLU A 80 -2.64 -12.71 1.22
N ALA A 81 -2.30 -11.89 0.22
CA ALA A 81 -1.57 -12.33 -0.97
C ALA A 81 -0.18 -12.88 -0.62
N VAL A 82 0.56 -12.22 0.27
CA VAL A 82 1.88 -12.72 0.73
C VAL A 82 1.74 -14.02 1.48
N LYS A 83 0.73 -14.15 2.34
CA LYS A 83 0.47 -15.38 3.09
C LYS A 83 0.12 -16.56 2.18
N GLU A 84 -0.65 -16.34 1.11
CA GLU A 84 -0.93 -17.37 0.10
C GLU A 84 0.34 -17.81 -0.63
N MET A 85 1.25 -16.90 -0.94
CA MET A 85 2.54 -17.23 -1.56
C MET A 85 3.43 -18.07 -0.62
N GLU A 86 3.52 -17.72 0.67
CA GLU A 86 4.28 -18.48 1.66
C GLU A 86 3.74 -19.92 1.83
N THR A 87 2.41 -20.10 1.81
CA THR A 87 1.81 -21.45 1.89
C THR A 87 2.02 -22.28 0.63
N MET A 88 2.23 -21.68 -0.54
CA MET A 88 2.58 -22.40 -1.78
C MET A 88 4.01 -22.91 -1.76
N GLU A 89 4.95 -22.22 -1.13
CA GLU A 89 6.35 -22.68 -1.01
C GLU A 89 6.48 -23.86 -0.04
N GLU A 90 5.63 -23.97 0.98
CA GLU A 90 5.65 -25.07 1.94
C GLU A 90 5.05 -26.39 1.40
N SER A 91 4.36 -26.35 0.26
CA SER A 91 3.77 -27.52 -0.39
C SER A 91 4.73 -28.28 -1.34
N THR A 92 5.95 -27.83 -1.53
CA THR A 92 6.99 -28.65 -2.11
C THR A 92 7.47 -29.65 -1.04
N ASN A 93 6.79 -30.79 -0.96
CA ASN A 93 7.24 -31.93 -0.19
C ASN A 93 8.61 -32.35 -0.73
N TYR A 94 9.67 -31.78 -0.17
CA TYR A 94 11.00 -32.34 -0.29
C TYR A 94 11.02 -33.58 0.61
N ASP A 95 10.89 -34.76 0.00
CA ASP A 95 11.14 -36.03 0.66
C ASP A 95 12.64 -36.34 0.53
N PRO A 96 13.42 -36.19 1.62
CA PRO A 96 14.84 -36.49 1.58
C PRO A 96 15.14 -37.99 1.31
N ASP A 97 14.18 -38.90 1.54
CA ASP A 97 14.34 -40.34 1.33
C ASP A 97 14.16 -40.71 -0.14
N ASP A 98 13.37 -40.00 -0.92
CA ASP A 98 13.20 -40.22 -2.36
C ASP A 98 14.49 -39.89 -3.16
N TYR A 99 15.29 -38.95 -2.64
CA TYR A 99 16.57 -38.58 -3.25
C TYR A 99 17.67 -39.63 -3.07
N MET A 100 17.62 -40.41 -1.97
CA MET A 100 18.56 -41.51 -1.72
C MET A 100 18.24 -42.77 -2.50
N ALA A 101 17.02 -42.91 -3.00
CA ALA A 101 16.58 -44.12 -3.74
C ALA A 101 17.06 -44.16 -5.20
N SER A 102 17.40 -43.04 -5.80
CA SER A 102 17.99 -42.94 -7.15
C SER A 102 19.51 -42.76 -7.05
N GLY A 103 20.22 -43.83 -6.71
CA GLY A 103 21.66 -43.83 -6.46
C GLY A 103 22.47 -43.00 -7.46
N CYS A 104 23.15 -41.97 -6.97
CA CYS A 104 24.17 -41.27 -7.72
C CYS A 104 25.41 -42.14 -7.85
N PRO A 105 25.83 -42.53 -9.05
CA PRO A 105 26.95 -43.50 -9.25
C PRO A 105 28.32 -42.95 -8.82
N ASP A 106 28.45 -41.62 -8.62
CA ASP A 106 29.74 -40.97 -8.35
C ASP A 106 29.81 -40.20 -7.02
N GLY A 107 28.84 -40.40 -6.13
CA GLY A 107 28.86 -39.77 -4.79
C GLY A 107 28.68 -38.24 -4.74
N PHE A 108 28.45 -37.60 -5.87
CA PHE A 108 28.19 -36.15 -5.97
C PHE A 108 26.88 -35.91 -6.72
N CYS A 109 25.81 -35.69 -5.97
CA CYS A 109 24.53 -35.31 -6.53
C CYS A 109 24.36 -33.77 -6.48
N PRO A 110 24.25 -33.07 -7.63
CA PRO A 110 23.94 -31.68 -7.64
C PRO A 110 22.50 -31.46 -7.15
N LEU A 111 22.31 -30.55 -6.20
CA LEU A 111 20.99 -30.13 -5.72
C LEU A 111 20.14 -29.62 -6.90
N PRO A 112 18.90 -30.07 -7.07
CA PRO A 112 18.04 -29.54 -8.11
C PRO A 112 17.72 -28.04 -7.83
N GLY A 113 18.13 -27.19 -8.77
CA GLY A 113 17.82 -25.76 -8.73
C GLY A 113 19.00 -24.80 -8.56
N ILE A 114 20.21 -25.27 -8.27
CA ILE A 114 21.41 -24.42 -8.27
C ILE A 114 22.04 -24.49 -9.65
N ARG A 115 21.77 -23.49 -10.50
CA ARG A 115 22.58 -23.25 -11.69
C ARG A 115 23.99 -22.87 -11.23
N GLN A 116 24.98 -23.70 -11.51
CA GLN A 116 26.37 -23.32 -11.36
C GLN A 116 26.63 -22.16 -12.33
N GLY A 117 26.83 -20.97 -11.79
CA GLY A 117 27.38 -19.85 -12.53
C GLY A 117 28.79 -20.18 -13.02
N PRO A 118 29.27 -19.54 -14.11
CA PRO A 118 30.60 -19.80 -14.62
C PRO A 118 31.62 -19.53 -13.50
N SER A 119 32.53 -20.48 -13.30
CA SER A 119 33.64 -20.37 -12.37
C SER A 119 34.50 -19.16 -12.71
N GLU A 120 34.54 -18.17 -11.83
CA GLU A 120 35.44 -17.03 -11.96
C GLU A 120 36.90 -17.49 -11.95
N PRO A 121 37.76 -16.96 -12.85
CA PRO A 121 39.16 -17.31 -12.83
C PRO A 121 39.84 -16.74 -11.57
N MET A 122 40.53 -17.63 -10.85
CA MET A 122 41.37 -17.28 -9.71
C MET A 122 42.33 -16.16 -10.06
N PHE A 123 42.27 -15.08 -9.29
CA PHE A 123 43.22 -13.97 -9.35
C PHE A 123 44.63 -14.50 -9.06
N GLN A 124 45.56 -14.42 -10.04
CA GLN A 124 46.96 -14.66 -9.78
C GLN A 124 47.61 -13.37 -9.27
N PRO A 125 48.41 -13.42 -8.20
CA PRO A 125 49.15 -12.24 -7.75
C PRO A 125 50.28 -11.94 -8.73
N VAL A 126 50.31 -10.71 -9.22
CA VAL A 126 51.46 -10.16 -9.98
C VAL A 126 52.58 -9.77 -9.00
N ASN A 127 53.77 -10.29 -9.23
CA ASN A 127 55.01 -9.82 -8.63
C ASN A 127 55.36 -8.41 -9.14
#